data_67930faf1c3c1d98086c62c00a623150
#
_entry.id   67930faf1c3c1d98086c62c00a623150
#
_cell.length_a   1.000
_cell.length_b   1.000
_cell.length_c   1.000
_cell.angle_alpha   90.00
_cell.angle_beta   90.00
_cell.angle_gamma   90.00
#
_symmetry.space_group_name_H-M   'P 1'
#
loop_
_entity.id
_entity.type
_entity.pdbx_description
1 polymer ?
#
loop_
_entity_poly.entity_id
_entity_poly.type
_entity_poly.pdbx_seq_one_letter_code
_entity_poly.pdbx_strand_id
1 'polypeptide(L)'
;IKAFLQRYQVGTYSEHLSYTNDGGYLYDLLPIPMTEDAVRYVSERILRVQDILGQKLVLENVSTYLMPHAEMSEAEFVAEVIKQADCELLLDVNNVYVNSINHDTNPYAFIEKMPSERIRYLHIAGHEQVSNQLLIDTHGAAVLPTVWDLLELAYAKLPTIPPTLLERDFNFPPFAEP
;
A
#
# COMPACT_ATOMS: atom_id res chain seq x y z
N ILE A 1 -0.82 6.32 -20.52
CA ILE A 1 -1.61 5.51 -19.57
C ILE A 1 -3.09 5.51 -20.01
N LYS A 2 -3.84 6.63 -20.04
CA LYS A 2 -5.28 6.67 -20.37
C LYS A 2 -5.64 5.88 -21.63
N ALA A 3 -4.95 6.13 -22.75
CA ALA A 3 -5.20 5.42 -24.00
C ALA A 3 -4.98 3.89 -23.90
N PHE A 4 -4.02 3.48 -23.08
CA PHE A 4 -3.77 2.07 -22.80
C PHE A 4 -4.90 1.45 -21.98
N LEU A 5 -5.30 2.09 -20.87
CA LEU A 5 -6.41 1.62 -20.02
C LEU A 5 -7.70 1.48 -20.82
N GLN A 6 -8.01 2.46 -21.68
CA GLN A 6 -9.19 2.43 -22.55
C GLN A 6 -9.10 1.32 -23.60
N ARG A 7 -7.94 1.16 -24.26
CA ARG A 7 -7.73 0.13 -25.29
C ARG A 7 -7.94 -1.28 -24.75
N TYR A 8 -7.47 -1.55 -23.54
CA TYR A 8 -7.53 -2.88 -22.91
C TYR A 8 -8.67 -3.03 -21.93
N GLN A 9 -9.53 -2.02 -21.81
CA GLN A 9 -10.68 -2.01 -20.88
C GLN A 9 -10.28 -2.30 -19.43
N VAL A 10 -9.15 -1.72 -18.99
CA VAL A 10 -8.64 -1.89 -17.62
C VAL A 10 -9.48 -1.03 -16.68
N GLY A 11 -10.28 -1.70 -15.85
CA GLY A 11 -11.19 -1.04 -14.90
C GLY A 11 -10.56 -0.65 -13.56
N THR A 12 -9.37 -1.17 -13.25
CA THR A 12 -8.65 -0.88 -12.01
C THR A 12 -7.21 -0.51 -12.35
N TYR A 13 -6.76 0.64 -11.86
CA TYR A 13 -5.39 1.11 -12.04
C TYR A 13 -4.88 1.62 -10.70
N SER A 14 -3.75 1.11 -10.26
CA SER A 14 -3.13 1.46 -8.97
C SER A 14 -1.76 2.10 -9.15
N GLU A 15 -1.40 2.88 -8.13
CA GLU A 15 -0.08 3.50 -7.97
C GLU A 15 0.32 3.47 -6.49
N HIS A 16 1.62 3.47 -6.24
CA HIS A 16 2.15 3.55 -4.89
C HIS A 16 1.96 4.94 -4.27
N LEU A 17 1.61 5.00 -2.99
CA LEU A 17 1.57 6.25 -2.23
C LEU A 17 2.98 6.65 -1.80
N SER A 18 3.79 7.04 -2.76
CA SER A 18 5.21 7.37 -2.60
C SER A 18 5.64 8.43 -3.62
N TYR A 19 6.89 8.89 -3.54
CA TYR A 19 7.46 9.65 -4.64
C TYR A 19 8.73 8.98 -5.16
N THR A 20 8.97 9.10 -6.48
CA THR A 20 10.05 8.44 -7.20
C THR A 20 10.85 9.40 -8.08
N ASN A 21 10.60 10.70 -7.97
CA ASN A 21 11.24 11.71 -8.81
C ASN A 21 11.45 13.02 -8.05
N ASP A 22 12.65 13.57 -8.15
CA ASP A 22 13.00 14.93 -7.72
C ASP A 22 14.08 15.49 -8.66
N GLY A 23 13.66 16.05 -9.79
CA GLY A 23 14.56 16.52 -10.85
C GLY A 23 15.33 15.40 -11.56
N GLY A 24 15.13 14.14 -11.18
CA GLY A 24 15.70 12.91 -11.73
C GLY A 24 14.95 11.70 -11.20
N TYR A 25 15.07 10.56 -11.87
CA TYR A 25 14.41 9.34 -11.45
C TYR A 25 15.12 8.72 -10.24
N LEU A 26 14.34 8.44 -9.19
CA LEU A 26 14.78 7.71 -8.00
C LEU A 26 14.34 6.24 -8.18
N TYR A 27 15.28 5.32 -8.01
CA TYR A 27 15.03 3.89 -8.22
C TYR A 27 14.44 3.19 -6.98
N ASP A 28 13.75 3.97 -6.14
CA ASP A 28 13.13 3.48 -4.91
C ASP A 28 11.82 4.23 -4.62
N LEU A 29 10.97 3.63 -3.78
CA LEU A 29 9.75 4.24 -3.29
C LEU A 29 10.06 5.04 -2.02
N LEU A 30 10.07 6.35 -2.11
CA LEU A 30 10.39 7.21 -0.97
C LEU A 30 9.12 7.64 -0.24
N PRO A 31 9.12 7.60 1.11
CA PRO A 31 7.98 7.99 1.91
C PRO A 31 7.68 9.48 1.79
N ILE A 32 6.41 9.81 1.68
CA ILE A 32 5.91 11.19 1.73
C ILE A 32 5.86 11.63 3.20
N PRO A 33 6.29 12.86 3.54
CA PRO A 33 6.12 13.38 4.90
C PRO A 33 4.65 13.33 5.35
N MET A 34 4.39 12.79 6.53
CA MET A 34 3.02 12.58 7.05
C MET A 34 2.49 13.85 7.71
N THR A 35 2.24 14.90 6.91
CA THR A 35 1.79 16.22 7.35
C THR A 35 0.46 16.59 6.70
N GLU A 36 -0.27 17.54 7.30
CA GLU A 36 -1.51 18.06 6.71
C GLU A 36 -1.28 18.73 5.34
N ASP A 37 -0.14 19.39 5.17
CA ASP A 37 0.24 20.01 3.88
C ASP A 37 0.47 18.95 2.81
N ALA A 38 1.11 17.83 3.17
CA ALA A 38 1.33 16.72 2.25
C ALA A 38 0.02 16.02 1.90
N VAL A 39 -0.90 15.83 2.84
CA VAL A 39 -2.24 15.30 2.55
C VAL A 39 -2.95 16.15 1.49
N ARG A 40 -2.98 17.48 1.66
CA ARG A 40 -3.60 18.40 0.68
C ARG A 40 -2.93 18.30 -0.69
N TYR A 41 -1.61 18.42 -0.71
CA TYR A 41 -0.83 18.40 -1.95
C TYR A 41 -1.01 17.09 -2.75
N VAL A 42 -0.93 15.97 -2.06
CA VAL A 42 -1.06 14.65 -2.70
C VAL A 42 -2.50 14.44 -3.19
N SER A 43 -3.49 14.79 -2.36
CA SER A 43 -4.91 14.65 -2.73
C SER A 43 -5.26 15.47 -3.97
N GLU A 44 -4.78 16.69 -4.10
CA GLU A 44 -4.98 17.53 -5.31
C GLU A 44 -4.39 16.88 -6.56
N ARG A 45 -3.22 16.23 -6.46
CA ARG A 45 -2.60 15.53 -7.57
C ARG A 45 -3.36 14.27 -7.96
N ILE A 46 -3.85 13.52 -6.98
CA ILE A 46 -4.66 12.33 -7.22
C ILE A 46 -5.96 12.73 -7.94
N LEU A 47 -6.67 13.75 -7.45
CA LEU A 47 -7.88 14.28 -8.08
C LEU A 47 -7.62 14.65 -9.55
N ARG A 48 -6.51 15.35 -9.82
CA ARG A 48 -6.12 15.70 -11.19
C ARG A 48 -5.86 14.46 -12.07
N VAL A 49 -5.20 13.44 -11.51
CA VAL A 49 -4.95 12.18 -12.23
C VAL A 49 -6.27 11.46 -12.53
N GLN A 50 -7.18 11.38 -11.57
CA GLN A 50 -8.52 10.80 -11.75
C GLN A 50 -9.31 11.52 -12.84
N ASP A 51 -9.30 12.86 -12.87
CA ASP A 51 -9.92 13.66 -13.92
C ASP A 51 -9.33 13.35 -15.30
N ILE A 52 -8.01 13.26 -15.40
CA ILE A 52 -7.32 12.92 -16.65
C ILE A 52 -7.69 11.51 -17.11
N LEU A 53 -7.66 10.54 -16.22
CA LEU A 53 -7.94 9.14 -16.53
C LEU A 53 -9.43 8.90 -16.80
N GLY A 54 -10.31 9.59 -16.10
CA GLY A 54 -11.76 9.39 -16.10
C GLY A 54 -12.18 8.18 -15.28
N GLN A 55 -11.37 7.77 -14.30
CA GLN A 55 -11.66 6.68 -13.35
C GLN A 55 -10.99 6.93 -12.01
N LYS A 56 -11.46 6.23 -10.97
CA LYS A 56 -10.81 6.25 -9.64
C LYS A 56 -9.41 5.67 -9.73
N LEU A 57 -8.49 6.29 -9.00
CA LEU A 57 -7.17 5.74 -8.75
C LEU A 57 -7.23 4.85 -7.51
N VAL A 58 -6.50 3.77 -7.52
CA VAL A 58 -6.29 2.92 -6.35
C VAL A 58 -4.89 3.21 -5.83
N LEU A 59 -4.73 3.54 -4.56
CA LEU A 59 -3.42 3.80 -3.94
C LEU A 59 -3.01 2.66 -3.05
N GLU A 60 -1.74 2.34 -3.11
CA GLU A 60 -1.11 1.31 -2.28
C GLU A 60 -0.32 1.94 -1.14
N ASN A 61 -0.51 1.44 0.09
CA ASN A 61 0.38 1.72 1.22
C ASN A 61 1.71 0.99 1.01
N VAL A 62 2.82 1.73 1.07
CA VAL A 62 4.15 1.22 0.73
C VAL A 62 4.97 0.87 1.97
N SER A 63 5.89 -0.09 1.83
CA SER A 63 6.94 -0.33 2.83
C SER A 63 7.94 0.83 2.86
N THR A 64 8.43 1.18 4.07
CA THR A 64 9.36 2.29 4.27
C THR A 64 10.49 1.94 5.22
N TYR A 65 11.68 2.49 4.96
CA TYR A 65 12.90 2.21 5.72
C TYR A 65 13.43 3.43 6.48
N LEU A 66 12.75 4.55 6.32
CA LEU A 66 12.98 5.77 7.07
C LEU A 66 11.64 6.46 7.32
N MET A 67 11.55 7.17 8.42
CA MET A 67 10.38 7.98 8.75
C MET A 67 10.73 9.46 8.55
N PRO A 68 10.15 10.14 7.55
CA PRO A 68 10.30 11.58 7.42
C PRO A 68 9.57 12.30 8.57
N HIS A 69 9.64 13.63 8.59
CA HIS A 69 8.86 14.41 9.54
C HIS A 69 7.37 14.03 9.50
N ALA A 70 6.79 13.77 10.66
CA ALA A 70 5.40 13.36 10.80
C ALA A 70 4.66 14.20 11.84
N GLU A 71 3.49 14.69 11.48
CA GLU A 71 2.52 15.37 12.36
C GLU A 71 1.37 14.44 12.74
N MET A 72 1.25 13.33 12.03
CA MET A 72 0.24 12.28 12.23
C MET A 72 0.82 10.90 11.99
N SER A 73 0.13 9.86 12.44
CA SER A 73 0.52 8.46 12.15
C SER A 73 0.35 8.14 10.66
N GLU A 74 1.08 7.10 10.19
CA GLU A 74 0.92 6.58 8.84
C GLU A 74 -0.54 6.19 8.53
N ALA A 75 -1.20 5.52 9.46
CA ALA A 75 -2.60 5.12 9.31
C ALA A 75 -3.54 6.34 9.14
N GLU A 76 -3.29 7.43 9.86
CA GLU A 76 -4.04 8.68 9.70
C GLU A 76 -3.75 9.34 8.36
N PHE A 77 -2.49 9.39 7.97
CA PHE A 77 -2.08 9.96 6.69
C PHE A 77 -2.73 9.24 5.51
N VAL A 78 -2.63 7.92 5.46
CA VAL A 78 -3.24 7.10 4.40
C VAL A 78 -4.76 7.31 4.38
N ALA A 79 -5.43 7.19 5.53
CA ALA A 79 -6.88 7.36 5.60
C ALA A 79 -7.35 8.75 5.15
N GLU A 80 -6.64 9.82 5.55
CA GLU A 80 -6.98 11.19 5.14
C GLU A 80 -6.73 11.43 3.64
N VAL A 81 -5.65 10.90 3.07
CA VAL A 81 -5.41 10.98 1.62
C VAL A 81 -6.52 10.28 0.85
N ILE A 82 -6.87 9.03 1.21
CA ILE A 82 -7.95 8.28 0.57
C ILE A 82 -9.27 9.03 0.61
N LYS A 83 -9.59 9.62 1.76
CA LYS A 83 -10.82 10.39 1.96
C LYS A 83 -10.83 11.69 1.17
N GLN A 84 -9.77 12.52 1.25
CA GLN A 84 -9.71 13.82 0.59
C GLN A 84 -9.60 13.73 -0.92
N ALA A 85 -8.88 12.74 -1.42
CA ALA A 85 -8.76 12.47 -2.85
C ALA A 85 -9.97 11.72 -3.43
N ASP A 86 -10.88 11.24 -2.60
CA ASP A 86 -12.01 10.39 -3.01
C ASP A 86 -11.55 9.23 -3.92
N CYS A 87 -10.43 8.60 -3.57
CA CYS A 87 -9.85 7.46 -4.28
C CYS A 87 -10.08 6.14 -3.54
N GLU A 88 -9.57 5.05 -4.08
CA GLU A 88 -9.66 3.70 -3.49
C GLU A 88 -8.30 3.27 -2.93
N LEU A 89 -8.29 2.23 -2.11
CA LEU A 89 -7.09 1.67 -1.46
C LEU A 89 -6.81 0.26 -2.00
N LEU A 90 -5.57 0.01 -2.38
CA LEU A 90 -4.95 -1.29 -2.37
C LEU A 90 -4.31 -1.43 -0.99
N LEU A 91 -4.84 -2.33 -0.17
CA LEU A 91 -4.25 -2.61 1.13
C LEU A 91 -3.22 -3.71 1.00
N ASP A 92 -1.93 -3.34 1.02
CA ASP A 92 -0.85 -4.31 1.14
C ASP A 92 -0.61 -4.63 2.61
N VAL A 93 -0.92 -5.86 2.99
CA VAL A 93 -0.86 -6.34 4.38
C VAL A 93 0.58 -6.64 4.80
N ASN A 94 1.44 -7.06 3.85
CA ASN A 94 2.85 -7.26 4.13
C ASN A 94 3.55 -5.93 4.45
N ASN A 95 3.25 -4.87 3.68
CA ASN A 95 3.79 -3.53 3.92
C ASN A 95 3.37 -2.97 5.28
N VAL A 96 2.13 -3.23 5.71
CA VAL A 96 1.68 -2.89 7.07
C VAL A 96 2.53 -3.59 8.13
N TYR A 97 2.81 -4.89 7.95
CA TYR A 97 3.65 -5.64 8.88
C TYR A 97 5.10 -5.17 8.85
N VAL A 98 5.69 -4.99 7.67
CA VAL A 98 7.07 -4.48 7.50
C VAL A 98 7.23 -3.14 8.24
N ASN A 99 6.33 -2.19 7.99
CA ASN A 99 6.36 -0.87 8.63
C ASN A 99 6.18 -0.96 10.14
N SER A 100 5.36 -1.91 10.63
CA SER A 100 5.17 -2.08 12.07
C SER A 100 6.45 -2.44 12.82
N ILE A 101 7.31 -3.25 12.21
CA ILE A 101 8.61 -3.62 12.77
C ILE A 101 9.63 -2.49 12.57
N ASN A 102 9.69 -1.92 11.37
CA ASN A 102 10.68 -0.90 11.01
C ASN A 102 10.49 0.41 11.80
N HIS A 103 9.27 0.73 12.19
CA HIS A 103 8.91 2.00 12.85
C HIS A 103 8.28 1.82 14.24
N ASP A 104 8.28 0.60 14.80
CA ASP A 104 7.70 0.28 16.11
C ASP A 104 6.23 0.75 16.25
N THR A 105 5.40 0.38 15.26
CA THR A 105 3.98 0.75 15.21
C THR A 105 3.07 -0.48 15.35
N ASN A 106 1.77 -0.25 15.55
CA ASN A 106 0.80 -1.34 15.71
C ASN A 106 0.10 -1.64 14.37
N PRO A 107 0.37 -2.82 13.74
CA PRO A 107 -0.21 -3.16 12.44
C PRO A 107 -1.74 -3.41 12.52
N TYR A 108 -2.24 -3.88 13.65
CA TYR A 108 -3.69 -4.07 13.86
C TYR A 108 -4.41 -2.72 13.88
N ALA A 109 -3.85 -1.73 14.58
CA ALA A 109 -4.40 -0.38 14.63
C ALA A 109 -4.39 0.29 13.24
N PHE A 110 -3.38 0.01 12.41
CA PHE A 110 -3.35 0.48 11.02
C PHE A 110 -4.56 -0.05 10.25
N ILE A 111 -4.75 -1.37 10.22
CA ILE A 111 -5.86 -2.00 9.49
C ILE A 111 -7.22 -1.52 10.03
N GLU A 112 -7.35 -1.38 11.35
CA GLU A 112 -8.57 -0.87 11.99
C GLU A 112 -8.92 0.56 11.53
N LYS A 113 -7.93 1.38 11.23
CA LYS A 113 -8.12 2.77 10.79
C LYS A 113 -8.54 2.89 9.32
N MET A 114 -8.24 1.89 8.49
CA MET A 114 -8.52 1.98 7.05
C MET A 114 -10.02 2.00 6.76
N PRO A 115 -10.46 2.87 5.81
CA PRO A 115 -11.86 2.93 5.37
C PRO A 115 -12.21 1.68 4.56
N SER A 116 -12.86 0.71 5.20
CA SER A 116 -13.14 -0.61 4.62
C SER A 116 -13.93 -0.55 3.31
N GLU A 117 -14.82 0.43 3.17
CA GLU A 117 -15.59 0.66 1.94
C GLU A 117 -14.77 1.18 0.77
N ARG A 118 -13.51 1.58 1.02
CA ARG A 118 -12.58 2.07 -0.01
C ARG A 118 -11.53 1.04 -0.40
N ILE A 119 -11.44 -0.10 0.29
CA ILE A 119 -10.50 -1.16 -0.07
C ILE A 119 -10.98 -1.87 -1.32
N ARG A 120 -10.22 -1.70 -2.41
CA ARG A 120 -10.54 -2.22 -3.74
C ARG A 120 -10.01 -3.63 -3.95
N TYR A 121 -8.79 -3.90 -3.48
CA TYR A 121 -8.15 -5.21 -3.46
C TYR A 121 -6.99 -5.22 -2.46
N LEU A 122 -6.40 -6.38 -2.23
CA LEU A 122 -5.33 -6.56 -1.26
C LEU A 122 -4.11 -7.21 -1.89
N HIS A 123 -2.95 -6.90 -1.34
CA HIS A 123 -1.72 -7.67 -1.56
C HIS A 123 -1.27 -8.35 -0.28
N ILE A 124 -0.59 -9.48 -0.45
CA ILE A 124 0.09 -10.24 0.60
C ILE A 124 1.38 -10.81 0.03
N ALA A 125 2.47 -10.69 0.77
CA ALA A 125 3.78 -11.15 0.34
C ALA A 125 4.62 -11.65 1.52
N GLY A 126 5.76 -12.26 1.22
CA GLY A 126 6.80 -12.51 2.20
C GLY A 126 7.91 -11.47 2.11
N HIS A 127 8.66 -11.29 3.17
CA HIS A 127 9.73 -10.30 3.31
C HIS A 127 11.00 -10.94 3.85
N GLU A 128 12.13 -10.22 3.75
CA GLU A 128 13.40 -10.61 4.35
C GLU A 128 13.58 -9.96 5.72
N GLN A 129 13.95 -10.76 6.70
CA GLN A 129 14.33 -10.26 8.02
C GLN A 129 15.85 -10.05 8.07
N VAL A 130 16.29 -8.80 8.04
CA VAL A 130 17.71 -8.42 8.17
C VAL A 130 18.13 -8.37 9.63
N SER A 131 17.24 -7.89 10.51
CA SER A 131 17.44 -7.85 11.95
C SER A 131 16.09 -7.89 12.69
N ASN A 132 16.12 -7.87 14.01
CA ASN A 132 14.89 -7.78 14.82
C ASN A 132 14.14 -6.45 14.67
N GLN A 133 14.75 -5.44 14.05
CA GLN A 133 14.22 -4.09 13.88
C GLN A 133 14.23 -3.64 12.41
N LEU A 134 14.56 -4.54 11.48
CA LEU A 134 14.59 -4.23 10.06
C LEU A 134 14.12 -5.40 9.22
N LEU A 135 12.99 -5.21 8.58
CA LEU A 135 12.44 -6.06 7.53
C LEU A 135 12.57 -5.34 6.18
N ILE A 136 12.88 -6.10 5.14
CA ILE A 136 12.91 -5.60 3.75
C ILE A 136 11.81 -6.30 2.97
N ASP A 137 10.97 -5.53 2.33
CA ASP A 137 9.90 -6.00 1.47
C ASP A 137 10.48 -6.51 0.16
N THR A 138 10.75 -7.81 0.11
CA THR A 138 11.46 -8.45 -1.01
C THR A 138 10.59 -9.37 -1.84
N HIS A 139 9.42 -9.76 -1.34
CA HIS A 139 8.55 -10.77 -1.95
C HIS A 139 9.27 -12.11 -2.27
N GLY A 140 10.37 -12.38 -1.60
CA GLY A 140 11.24 -13.55 -1.86
C GLY A 140 11.13 -14.69 -0.85
N ALA A 141 10.30 -14.53 0.20
CA ALA A 141 10.11 -15.51 1.27
C ALA A 141 8.66 -15.99 1.36
N ALA A 142 8.42 -17.04 2.13
CA ALA A 142 7.07 -17.46 2.48
C ALA A 142 6.38 -16.39 3.33
N VAL A 143 5.07 -16.23 3.19
CA VAL A 143 4.27 -15.33 4.01
C VAL A 143 4.27 -15.83 5.45
N LEU A 144 4.59 -14.94 6.39
CA LEU A 144 4.61 -15.29 7.81
C LEU A 144 3.19 -15.48 8.38
N PRO A 145 3.02 -16.35 9.39
CA PRO A 145 1.72 -16.53 10.05
C PRO A 145 1.08 -15.21 10.52
N THR A 146 1.87 -14.30 11.09
CA THR A 146 1.38 -12.98 11.54
C THR A 146 0.80 -12.15 10.38
N VAL A 147 1.37 -12.24 9.18
CA VAL A 147 0.85 -11.53 8.00
C VAL A 147 -0.48 -12.16 7.55
N TRP A 148 -0.63 -13.48 7.65
CA TRP A 148 -1.91 -14.16 7.44
C TRP A 148 -2.97 -13.74 8.46
N ASP A 149 -2.60 -13.59 9.75
CA ASP A 149 -3.51 -13.12 10.80
C ASP A 149 -4.00 -11.68 10.51
N LEU A 150 -3.11 -10.82 10.00
CA LEU A 150 -3.48 -9.46 9.58
C LEU A 150 -4.41 -9.46 8.35
N LEU A 151 -4.21 -10.38 7.40
CA LEU A 151 -5.13 -10.55 6.27
C LEU A 151 -6.51 -11.01 6.74
N GLU A 152 -6.57 -11.96 7.67
CA GLU A 152 -7.83 -12.41 8.27
C GLU A 152 -8.56 -11.24 8.95
N LEU A 153 -7.85 -10.41 9.72
CA LEU A 153 -8.42 -9.20 10.30
C LEU A 153 -8.96 -8.25 9.22
N ALA A 154 -8.19 -8.02 8.17
CA ALA A 154 -8.64 -7.17 7.06
C ALA A 154 -9.94 -7.72 6.45
N TYR A 155 -10.01 -9.01 6.16
CA TYR A 155 -11.21 -9.65 5.61
C TYR A 155 -12.42 -9.54 6.55
N ALA A 156 -12.22 -9.68 7.86
CA ALA A 156 -13.30 -9.58 8.84
C ALA A 156 -13.97 -8.20 8.86
N LYS A 157 -13.27 -7.15 8.41
CA LYS A 157 -13.81 -5.78 8.32
C LYS A 157 -14.55 -5.48 7.03
N LEU A 158 -14.35 -6.29 6.00
CA LEU A 158 -14.86 -6.01 4.67
C LEU A 158 -16.29 -6.56 4.50
N PRO A 159 -17.21 -5.80 3.89
CA PRO A 159 -18.56 -6.28 3.61
C PRO A 159 -18.58 -7.45 2.60
N THR A 160 -17.57 -7.49 1.73
CA THR A 160 -17.32 -8.56 0.76
C THR A 160 -15.81 -8.69 0.59
N ILE A 161 -15.31 -9.91 0.48
CA ILE A 161 -13.87 -10.16 0.26
C ILE A 161 -13.52 -9.77 -1.18
N PRO A 162 -12.66 -8.75 -1.39
CA PRO A 162 -12.20 -8.37 -2.71
C PRO A 162 -11.08 -9.32 -3.20
N PRO A 163 -10.66 -9.20 -4.47
CA PRO A 163 -9.49 -9.93 -4.95
C PRO A 163 -8.27 -9.68 -4.07
N THR A 164 -7.49 -10.74 -3.84
CA THR A 164 -6.21 -10.66 -3.12
C THR A 164 -5.13 -11.29 -3.98
N LEU A 165 -4.02 -10.58 -4.16
CA LEU A 165 -2.85 -11.04 -4.88
C LEU A 165 -1.78 -11.50 -3.89
N LEU A 166 -1.31 -12.74 -4.04
CA LEU A 166 -0.09 -13.22 -3.41
C LEU A 166 1.09 -12.89 -4.32
N GLU A 167 1.99 -12.05 -3.84
CA GLU A 167 3.18 -11.64 -4.58
C GLU A 167 4.40 -12.49 -4.21
N ARG A 168 5.08 -12.97 -5.24
CA ARG A 168 6.32 -13.73 -5.11
C ARG A 168 7.23 -13.42 -6.29
N ASP A 169 8.33 -12.69 -6.08
CA ASP A 169 9.18 -12.19 -7.15
C ASP A 169 10.37 -13.10 -7.45
N PHE A 170 10.82 -13.88 -6.48
CA PHE A 170 11.93 -14.84 -6.63
C PHE A 170 11.87 -15.93 -5.56
N ASN A 171 12.81 -16.88 -5.60
CA ASN A 171 12.82 -18.06 -4.72
C ASN A 171 11.48 -18.84 -4.80
N PHE A 172 10.97 -19.03 -6.02
CA PHE A 172 9.72 -19.74 -6.21
C PHE A 172 9.81 -21.15 -5.66
N PRO A 173 8.89 -21.57 -4.77
CA PRO A 173 8.81 -22.97 -4.35
C PRO A 173 8.38 -23.87 -5.51
N PRO A 174 8.57 -25.20 -5.41
CA PRO A 174 7.94 -26.13 -6.34
C PRO A 174 6.44 -25.85 -6.46
N PHE A 175 5.89 -25.92 -7.68
CA PHE A 175 4.49 -25.54 -7.95
C PHE A 175 3.44 -26.29 -7.09
N ALA A 176 3.82 -27.44 -6.52
CA ALA A 176 2.97 -28.24 -5.64
C ALA A 176 3.01 -27.80 -4.16
N GLU A 177 3.86 -26.85 -3.81
CA GLU A 177 3.98 -26.29 -2.47
C GLU A 177 3.36 -24.89 -2.45
N PRO A 178 2.49 -24.56 -1.47
CA PRO A 178 1.86 -23.25 -1.35
C PRO A 178 2.83 -22.14 -0.99
#